data_95ca5c1a05cc58d7413230134a105cab
#
_entry.id   95ca5c1a05cc58d7413230134a105cab
#
_cell.length_a   1.000
_cell.length_b   1.000
_cell.length_c   1.000
_cell.angle_alpha   90.00
_cell.angle_beta   90.00
_cell.angle_gamma   90.00
#
_symmetry.space_group_name_H-M   'P 1'
#
loop_
_entity.id
_entity.type
_entity.pdbx_description
1 polymer ?
#
loop_
_entity_poly.entity_id
_entity_poly.type
_entity_poly.pdbx_seq_one_letter_code
_entity_poly.pdbx_strand_id
1 'polypeptide(L)'
;MRIVEIVPVTKTKYRVVTDEQLAFMLYKGELSRYRLKENGELSAEIFQEIFREILVKRAKLRAMHLLTRMDYTEAELEKKLMKGEYTPQAVKIAMDYVRSYHYLDDERYVARYLSAYQGRKSRRQMQFELERKGIPREMIQRRQEALDDEEGCVDETDMIRQLLEIGRAHV
;
A
#
# COMPACT_ATOMS: atom_id res chain seq x y z
N MET A 1 -9.27 2.68 29.88
CA MET A 1 -9.69 1.68 28.84
C MET A 1 -9.78 0.33 29.53
N ARG A 2 -10.83 -0.41 29.24
CA ARG A 2 -11.04 -1.76 29.79
C ARG A 2 -10.94 -2.79 28.66
N ILE A 3 -10.30 -3.92 28.95
CA ILE A 3 -10.25 -5.04 28.02
C ILE A 3 -11.56 -5.82 28.13
N VAL A 4 -12.31 -5.87 27.03
CA VAL A 4 -13.60 -6.55 26.97
C VAL A 4 -13.42 -8.04 26.67
N GLU A 5 -12.50 -8.36 25.78
CA GLU A 5 -12.34 -9.71 25.27
C GLU A 5 -10.90 -9.97 24.83
N ILE A 6 -10.40 -11.18 25.08
CA ILE A 6 -9.12 -11.66 24.54
C ILE A 6 -9.42 -12.99 23.83
N VAL A 7 -9.37 -13.00 22.51
CA VAL A 7 -9.75 -14.15 21.67
C VAL A 7 -8.51 -14.76 21.02
N PRO A 8 -8.27 -16.08 21.18
CA PRO A 8 -7.19 -16.73 20.46
C PRO A 8 -7.48 -16.75 18.95
N VAL A 9 -6.51 -16.32 18.13
CA VAL A 9 -6.58 -16.35 16.68
C VAL A 9 -5.75 -17.49 16.13
N THR A 10 -4.58 -17.71 16.72
CA THR A 10 -3.73 -18.89 16.51
C THR A 10 -3.27 -19.40 17.86
N LYS A 11 -2.43 -20.44 17.87
CA LYS A 11 -1.86 -20.96 19.13
C LYS A 11 -1.04 -19.92 19.89
N THR A 12 -0.51 -18.93 19.21
CA THR A 12 0.39 -17.93 19.81
C THR A 12 -0.11 -16.50 19.72
N LYS A 13 -1.11 -16.24 18.90
CA LYS A 13 -1.65 -14.90 18.67
C LYS A 13 -3.05 -14.74 19.24
N TYR A 14 -3.29 -13.61 19.87
CA TYR A 14 -4.55 -13.28 20.50
C TYR A 14 -5.02 -11.90 20.05
N ARG A 15 -6.32 -11.79 19.81
CA ARG A 15 -6.97 -10.49 19.55
C ARG A 15 -7.43 -9.90 20.86
N VAL A 16 -7.00 -8.70 21.16
CA VAL A 16 -7.43 -7.93 22.33
C VAL A 16 -8.44 -6.89 21.86
N VAL A 17 -9.63 -6.91 22.46
CA VAL A 17 -10.71 -5.97 22.17
C VAL A 17 -10.98 -5.12 23.40
N THR A 18 -11.06 -3.81 23.23
CA THR A 18 -11.31 -2.87 24.32
C THR A 18 -12.70 -2.27 24.27
N ASP A 19 -13.16 -1.66 25.34
CA ASP A 19 -14.42 -0.97 25.44
C ASP A 19 -14.49 0.31 24.59
N GLU A 20 -13.35 0.80 24.13
CA GLU A 20 -13.25 1.92 23.19
C GLU A 20 -13.26 1.46 21.73
N GLN A 21 -13.69 0.22 21.48
CA GLN A 21 -13.78 -0.40 20.14
C GLN A 21 -12.45 -0.52 19.41
N LEU A 22 -11.34 -0.49 20.13
CA LEU A 22 -10.04 -0.81 19.56
C LEU A 22 -9.80 -2.31 19.62
N ALA A 23 -9.29 -2.85 18.52
CA ALA A 23 -8.87 -4.24 18.43
C ALA A 23 -7.44 -4.29 17.93
N PHE A 24 -6.61 -5.11 18.56
CA PHE A 24 -5.23 -5.30 18.15
C PHE A 24 -4.74 -6.69 18.54
N MET A 25 -3.69 -7.14 17.85
CA MET A 25 -3.12 -8.49 18.03
C MET A 25 -1.87 -8.43 18.90
N LEU A 26 -1.81 -9.35 19.86
CA LEU A 26 -0.62 -9.54 20.68
C LEU A 26 -0.27 -11.03 20.74
N TYR A 27 0.99 -11.34 20.97
CA TYR A 27 1.43 -12.69 21.27
C TYR A 27 1.20 -13.02 22.73
N LYS A 28 1.12 -14.32 23.03
CA LYS A 28 0.87 -14.81 24.40
C LYS A 28 1.87 -14.23 25.41
N GLY A 29 3.16 -14.18 25.05
CA GLY A 29 4.19 -13.61 25.93
C GLY A 29 4.01 -12.13 26.21
N GLU A 30 3.42 -11.40 25.26
CA GLU A 30 3.15 -9.97 25.44
C GLU A 30 1.95 -9.74 26.34
N LEU A 31 0.92 -10.57 26.26
CA LEU A 31 -0.19 -10.55 27.20
C LEU A 31 0.32 -10.75 28.63
N SER A 32 1.20 -11.70 28.84
CA SER A 32 1.82 -11.97 30.14
C SER A 32 2.70 -10.81 30.60
N ARG A 33 3.52 -10.26 29.73
CA ARG A 33 4.43 -9.14 30.01
C ARG A 33 3.70 -7.93 30.54
N TYR A 34 2.57 -7.59 29.92
CA TYR A 34 1.77 -6.43 30.31
C TYR A 34 0.63 -6.78 31.27
N ARG A 35 0.54 -8.05 31.68
CA ARG A 35 -0.47 -8.56 32.60
C ARG A 35 -1.90 -8.24 32.16
N LEU A 36 -2.16 -8.44 30.87
CA LEU A 36 -3.48 -8.16 30.30
C LEU A 36 -4.43 -9.32 30.55
N LYS A 37 -5.64 -8.99 31.02
CA LYS A 37 -6.71 -9.97 31.30
C LYS A 37 -8.05 -9.43 30.81
N GLU A 38 -8.95 -10.34 30.47
CA GLU A 38 -10.33 -9.97 30.21
C GLU A 38 -10.94 -9.27 31.43
N ASN A 39 -11.72 -8.23 31.18
CA ASN A 39 -12.32 -7.35 32.17
C ASN A 39 -11.31 -6.55 33.02
N GLY A 40 -10.04 -6.63 32.70
CA GLY A 40 -8.99 -5.85 33.35
C GLY A 40 -8.86 -4.46 32.79
N GLU A 41 -8.29 -3.58 33.61
CA GLU A 41 -7.96 -2.22 33.18
C GLU A 41 -6.68 -2.20 32.35
N LEU A 42 -6.71 -1.41 31.29
CA LEU A 42 -5.55 -1.09 30.47
C LEU A 42 -5.28 0.42 30.62
N SER A 43 -4.22 0.76 31.33
CA SER A 43 -3.87 2.18 31.52
C SER A 43 -3.45 2.83 30.20
N ALA A 44 -3.64 4.14 30.10
CA ALA A 44 -3.22 4.90 28.93
C ALA A 44 -1.72 4.78 28.69
N GLU A 45 -0.91 4.75 29.74
CA GLU A 45 0.55 4.64 29.66
C GLU A 45 0.97 3.27 29.10
N ILE A 46 0.37 2.20 29.60
CA ILE A 46 0.65 0.85 29.10
C ILE A 46 0.19 0.70 27.64
N PHE A 47 -0.99 1.22 27.33
CA PHE A 47 -1.47 1.20 25.95
C PHE A 47 -0.54 1.96 25.00
N GLN A 48 -0.05 3.14 25.39
CA GLN A 48 0.89 3.90 24.59
C GLN A 48 2.22 3.16 24.40
N GLU A 49 2.69 2.45 25.40
CA GLU A 49 3.87 1.60 25.27
C GLU A 49 3.64 0.46 24.29
N ILE A 50 2.53 -0.26 24.42
CA ILE A 50 2.13 -1.32 23.47
C ILE A 50 2.01 -0.77 22.05
N PHE A 51 1.37 0.35 21.90
CA PHE A 51 1.19 1.02 20.61
C PHE A 51 2.53 1.34 19.96
N ARG A 52 3.40 2.05 20.69
CA ARG A 52 4.68 2.51 20.16
C ARG A 52 5.68 1.37 19.95
N GLU A 53 5.83 0.49 20.94
CA GLU A 53 6.85 -0.55 20.93
C GLU A 53 6.46 -1.82 20.15
N ILE A 54 5.16 -2.07 20.01
CA ILE A 54 4.67 -3.29 19.36
C ILE A 54 3.88 -2.99 18.10
N LEU A 55 2.76 -2.28 18.21
CA LEU A 55 1.81 -2.14 17.09
C LEU A 55 2.40 -1.34 15.94
N VAL A 56 2.99 -0.20 16.20
CA VAL A 56 3.61 0.64 15.17
C VAL A 56 4.79 -0.09 14.51
N LYS A 57 5.65 -0.69 15.29
CA LYS A 57 6.82 -1.44 14.76
C LYS A 57 6.38 -2.59 13.88
N ARG A 58 5.39 -3.36 14.30
CA ARG A 58 4.87 -4.48 13.50
C ARG A 58 4.17 -4.03 12.24
N ALA A 59 3.39 -2.96 12.31
CA ALA A 59 2.74 -2.40 11.14
C ALA A 59 3.76 -1.94 10.10
N LYS A 60 4.82 -1.25 10.52
CA LYS A 60 5.92 -0.84 9.65
C LYS A 60 6.63 -2.05 9.02
N LEU A 61 6.99 -3.05 9.82
CA LEU A 61 7.63 -4.26 9.32
C LEU A 61 6.74 -5.02 8.33
N ARG A 62 5.45 -5.11 8.60
CA ARG A 62 4.50 -5.74 7.69
C ARG A 62 4.40 -5.00 6.37
N ALA A 63 4.31 -3.67 6.42
CA ALA A 63 4.28 -2.83 5.22
C ALA A 63 5.54 -3.03 4.37
N MET A 64 6.70 -3.00 4.99
CA MET A 64 7.98 -3.23 4.32
C MET A 64 8.04 -4.63 3.69
N HIS A 65 7.62 -5.64 4.43
CA HIS A 65 7.60 -7.03 3.93
C HIS A 65 6.69 -7.18 2.71
N LEU A 66 5.51 -6.59 2.74
CA LEU A 66 4.58 -6.62 1.61
C LEU A 66 5.18 -5.93 0.38
N LEU A 67 5.80 -4.77 0.56
CA LEU A 67 6.40 -4.01 -0.54
C LEU A 67 7.65 -4.66 -1.14
N THR A 68 8.33 -5.54 -0.40
CA THR A 68 9.46 -6.32 -0.98
C THR A 68 8.99 -7.40 -1.93
N ARG A 69 7.75 -7.88 -1.79
CA ARG A 69 7.20 -8.97 -2.62
C ARG A 69 6.59 -8.49 -3.91
N MET A 70 5.87 -7.37 -3.87
CA MET A 70 5.23 -6.81 -5.06
C MET A 70 4.91 -5.34 -4.84
N ASP A 71 4.64 -4.63 -5.93
CA ASP A 71 4.17 -3.26 -5.84
C ASP A 71 2.71 -3.23 -5.40
N TYR A 72 2.39 -2.27 -4.54
CA TYR A 72 1.02 -1.98 -4.09
C TYR A 72 0.71 -0.51 -4.33
N THR A 73 -0.55 -0.19 -4.59
CA THR A 73 -1.03 1.18 -4.47
C THR A 73 -1.19 1.53 -2.99
N GLU A 74 -1.26 2.81 -2.68
CA GLU A 74 -1.51 3.26 -1.29
C GLU A 74 -2.78 2.63 -0.72
N ALA A 75 -3.87 2.65 -1.49
CA ALA A 75 -5.14 2.09 -1.06
C ALA A 75 -5.07 0.58 -0.82
N GLU A 76 -4.37 -0.17 -1.68
CA GLU A 76 -4.19 -1.60 -1.52
C GLU A 76 -3.38 -1.94 -0.27
N LEU A 77 -2.27 -1.23 -0.04
CA LEU A 77 -1.42 -1.47 1.12
C LEU A 77 -2.14 -1.14 2.42
N GLU A 78 -2.83 0.00 2.47
CA GLU A 78 -3.64 0.38 3.63
C GLU A 78 -4.68 -0.68 3.96
N LYS A 79 -5.40 -1.16 2.95
CA LYS A 79 -6.40 -2.23 3.12
C LYS A 79 -5.79 -3.51 3.68
N LYS A 80 -4.61 -3.89 3.20
CA LYS A 80 -3.89 -5.06 3.70
C LYS A 80 -3.46 -4.90 5.16
N LEU A 81 -2.96 -3.73 5.53
CA LEU A 81 -2.56 -3.44 6.89
C LEU A 81 -3.76 -3.41 7.83
N MET A 82 -4.88 -2.86 7.40
CA MET A 82 -6.11 -2.85 8.19
C MET A 82 -6.64 -4.25 8.49
N LYS A 83 -6.44 -5.20 7.59
CA LYS A 83 -6.79 -6.61 7.81
C LYS A 83 -5.91 -7.29 8.85
N GLY A 84 -4.72 -6.78 9.09
CA GLY A 84 -3.78 -7.31 10.08
C GLY A 84 -4.13 -6.99 11.52
N GLU A 85 -5.24 -6.29 11.74
CA GLU A 85 -5.73 -5.89 13.07
C GLU A 85 -4.74 -5.04 13.87
N TYR A 86 -4.10 -4.13 13.19
CA TYR A 86 -3.42 -3.00 13.82
C TYR A 86 -4.44 -1.90 14.08
N THR A 87 -4.18 -1.06 15.07
CA THR A 87 -5.05 0.11 15.27
C THR A 87 -4.95 1.06 14.06
N PRO A 88 -6.02 1.80 13.73
CA PRO A 88 -5.96 2.73 12.58
C PRO A 88 -4.82 3.72 12.65
N GLN A 89 -4.45 4.18 13.84
CA GLN A 89 -3.33 5.09 14.02
C GLN A 89 -1.98 4.44 13.72
N ALA A 90 -1.81 3.17 14.10
CA ALA A 90 -0.59 2.43 13.77
C ALA A 90 -0.45 2.22 12.26
N VAL A 91 -1.56 1.92 11.59
CA VAL A 91 -1.58 1.81 10.12
C VAL A 91 -1.21 3.14 9.47
N LYS A 92 -1.77 4.25 9.94
CA LYS A 92 -1.45 5.58 9.44
C LYS A 92 0.04 5.90 9.56
N ILE A 93 0.63 5.62 10.71
CA ILE A 93 2.06 5.84 10.94
C ILE A 93 2.91 4.98 10.01
N ALA A 94 2.54 3.71 9.82
CA ALA A 94 3.23 2.82 8.90
C ALA A 94 3.13 3.30 7.45
N MET A 95 1.96 3.77 7.02
CA MET A 95 1.75 4.33 5.69
C MET A 95 2.62 5.58 5.47
N ASP A 96 2.63 6.51 6.43
CA ASP A 96 3.46 7.71 6.37
C ASP A 96 4.96 7.35 6.31
N TYR A 97 5.37 6.34 7.06
CA TYR A 97 6.75 5.84 7.07
C TYR A 97 7.20 5.35 5.69
N VAL A 98 6.45 4.44 5.08
CA VAL A 98 6.82 3.89 3.76
C VAL A 98 6.72 4.92 2.65
N ARG A 99 5.82 5.87 2.78
CA ARG A 99 5.69 7.01 1.85
C ARG A 99 6.90 7.94 1.95
N SER A 100 7.35 8.25 3.17
CA SER A 100 8.48 9.16 3.41
C SER A 100 9.80 8.63 2.85
N TYR A 101 9.98 7.31 2.80
CA TYR A 101 11.15 6.66 2.22
C TYR A 101 10.97 6.31 0.73
N HIS A 102 9.88 6.75 0.10
CA HIS A 102 9.56 6.50 -1.31
C HIS A 102 9.44 5.00 -1.66
N TYR A 103 9.15 4.17 -0.68
CA TYR A 103 8.84 2.75 -0.90
C TYR A 103 7.44 2.55 -1.46
N LEU A 104 6.59 3.56 -1.34
CA LEU A 104 5.21 3.59 -1.81
C LEU A 104 5.01 4.86 -2.63
N ASP A 105 4.60 4.70 -3.90
CA ASP A 105 4.45 5.81 -4.84
C ASP A 105 3.42 5.45 -5.90
N ASP A 106 2.22 6.00 -5.80
CA ASP A 106 1.13 5.72 -6.73
C ASP A 106 1.44 6.19 -8.16
N GLU A 107 2.14 7.28 -8.33
CA GLU A 107 2.53 7.75 -9.66
C GLU A 107 3.48 6.78 -10.36
N ARG A 108 4.45 6.24 -9.63
CA ARG A 108 5.34 5.20 -10.14
C ARG A 108 4.57 3.94 -10.47
N TYR A 109 3.60 3.57 -9.63
CA TYR A 109 2.73 2.41 -9.87
C TYR A 109 1.98 2.55 -11.19
N VAL A 110 1.35 3.70 -11.42
CA VAL A 110 0.61 3.99 -12.65
C VAL A 110 1.54 3.91 -13.87
N ALA A 111 2.70 4.55 -13.80
CA ALA A 111 3.66 4.55 -14.90
C ALA A 111 4.11 3.13 -15.28
N ARG A 112 4.42 2.30 -14.29
CA ARG A 112 4.81 0.89 -14.49
C ARG A 112 3.66 0.06 -15.06
N TYR A 113 2.45 0.27 -14.56
CA TYR A 113 1.26 -0.44 -15.03
C TYR A 113 0.98 -0.10 -16.50
N LEU A 114 0.97 1.17 -16.85
CA LEU A 114 0.72 1.62 -18.21
C LEU A 114 1.78 1.07 -19.18
N SER A 115 3.05 1.12 -18.81
CA SER A 115 4.14 0.53 -19.60
C SER A 115 3.97 -0.97 -19.82
N ALA A 116 3.61 -1.69 -18.78
CA ALA A 116 3.48 -3.16 -18.83
C ALA A 116 2.33 -3.63 -19.73
N TYR A 117 1.23 -2.88 -19.76
CA TYR A 117 0.02 -3.28 -20.48
C TYR A 117 -0.26 -2.48 -21.75
N GLN A 118 0.63 -1.59 -22.12
CA GLN A 118 0.54 -0.83 -23.36
C GLN A 118 0.52 -1.79 -24.56
N GLY A 119 -0.48 -1.61 -25.44
CA GLY A 119 -0.71 -2.49 -26.57
C GLY A 119 -1.41 -3.81 -26.25
N ARG A 120 -1.59 -4.14 -24.98
CA ARG A 120 -2.30 -5.36 -24.53
C ARG A 120 -3.69 -5.07 -24.02
N LYS A 121 -3.89 -3.92 -23.37
CA LYS A 121 -5.16 -3.47 -22.82
C LYS A 121 -5.53 -2.13 -23.40
N SER A 122 -6.83 -1.87 -23.57
CA SER A 122 -7.30 -0.57 -24.00
C SER A 122 -7.04 0.48 -22.91
N ARG A 123 -6.93 1.75 -23.31
CA ARG A 123 -6.79 2.88 -22.41
C ARG A 123 -7.89 2.90 -21.35
N ARG A 124 -9.12 2.65 -21.77
CA ARG A 124 -10.30 2.61 -20.91
C ARG A 124 -10.22 1.47 -19.89
N GLN A 125 -9.78 0.29 -20.33
CA GLN A 125 -9.63 -0.87 -19.46
C GLN A 125 -8.56 -0.62 -18.39
N MET A 126 -7.42 -0.07 -18.77
CA MET A 126 -6.34 0.28 -17.82
C MET A 126 -6.82 1.31 -16.80
N GLN A 127 -7.54 2.34 -17.24
CA GLN A 127 -8.13 3.33 -16.35
C GLN A 127 -9.08 2.68 -15.33
N PHE A 128 -9.96 1.82 -15.80
CA PHE A 128 -10.91 1.11 -14.94
C PHE A 128 -10.20 0.25 -13.89
N GLU A 129 -9.21 -0.52 -14.29
CA GLU A 129 -8.46 -1.40 -13.39
C GLU A 129 -7.64 -0.61 -12.35
N LEU A 130 -7.02 0.49 -12.76
CA LEU A 130 -6.27 1.36 -11.86
C LEU A 130 -7.18 2.09 -10.86
N GLU A 131 -8.36 2.52 -11.30
CA GLU A 131 -9.36 3.11 -10.39
C GLU A 131 -9.82 2.09 -9.35
N ARG A 132 -10.00 0.84 -9.72
CA ARG A 132 -10.35 -0.23 -8.79
C ARG A 132 -9.25 -0.48 -7.76
N LYS A 133 -8.01 -0.18 -8.09
CA LYS A 133 -6.87 -0.27 -7.17
C LYS A 133 -6.72 0.96 -6.28
N GLY A 134 -7.64 1.92 -6.39
CA GLY A 134 -7.69 3.10 -5.56
C GLY A 134 -6.87 4.28 -6.07
N ILE A 135 -6.47 4.26 -7.34
CA ILE A 135 -5.76 5.39 -7.95
C ILE A 135 -6.78 6.45 -8.41
N PRO A 136 -6.58 7.74 -8.09
CA PRO A 136 -7.45 8.81 -8.58
C PRO A 136 -7.45 8.90 -10.11
N ARG A 137 -8.63 9.11 -10.70
CA ARG A 137 -8.79 9.24 -12.16
C ARG A 137 -7.87 10.30 -12.76
N GLU A 138 -7.74 11.43 -12.11
CA GLU A 138 -6.91 12.55 -12.57
C GLU A 138 -5.44 12.15 -12.74
N MET A 139 -4.91 11.38 -11.80
CA MET A 139 -3.54 10.87 -11.87
C MET A 139 -3.37 9.92 -13.05
N ILE A 140 -4.34 9.03 -13.28
CA ILE A 140 -4.32 8.07 -14.39
C ILE A 140 -4.34 8.82 -15.72
N GLN A 141 -5.26 9.76 -15.89
CA GLN A 141 -5.40 10.54 -17.12
C GLN A 141 -4.14 11.35 -17.43
N ARG A 142 -3.59 12.01 -16.43
CA ARG A 142 -2.36 12.79 -16.57
C ARG A 142 -1.20 11.92 -17.07
N ARG A 143 -1.05 10.72 -16.53
CA ARG A 143 0.00 9.79 -16.97
C ARG A 143 -0.26 9.20 -18.34
N GLN A 144 -1.51 8.94 -18.69
CA GLN A 144 -1.87 8.48 -20.04
C GLN A 144 -1.59 9.55 -21.09
N GLU A 145 -1.91 10.79 -20.80
CA GLU A 145 -1.62 11.94 -21.68
C GLU A 145 -0.10 12.15 -21.86
N ALA A 146 0.67 12.03 -20.78
CA ALA A 146 2.13 12.15 -20.86
C ALA A 146 2.73 11.04 -21.75
N LEU A 147 2.19 9.83 -21.67
CA LEU A 147 2.61 8.70 -22.51
C LEU A 147 2.26 8.95 -23.99
N ASP A 148 1.07 9.44 -24.27
CA ASP A 148 0.63 9.74 -25.63
C ASP A 148 1.55 10.82 -26.27
N ASP A 149 1.93 11.82 -25.51
CA ASP A 149 2.85 12.86 -25.99
C ASP A 149 4.24 12.30 -26.28
N GLU A 150 4.77 11.44 -25.43
CA GLU A 150 6.05 10.74 -25.65
C GLU A 150 6.01 9.82 -26.85
N GLU A 151 4.94 9.03 -27.02
CA GLU A 151 4.74 8.16 -28.18
C GLU A 151 4.58 8.94 -29.46
N GLY A 152 3.82 10.03 -29.45
CA GLY A 152 3.67 10.91 -30.59
C GLY A 152 5.00 11.45 -31.09
N CYS A 153 5.89 11.86 -30.18
CA CYS A 153 7.24 12.30 -30.52
C CYS A 153 8.11 11.17 -31.10
N VAL A 154 8.04 9.98 -30.52
CA VAL A 154 8.79 8.81 -30.99
C VAL A 154 8.31 8.36 -32.36
N ASP A 155 7.01 8.28 -32.58
CA ASP A 155 6.41 7.88 -33.85
C ASP A 155 6.78 8.85 -34.99
N GLU A 156 6.75 10.15 -34.75
CA GLU A 156 7.18 11.15 -35.72
C GLU A 156 8.67 11.01 -36.07
N THR A 157 9.52 10.77 -35.09
CA THR A 157 10.95 10.55 -35.28
C THR A 157 11.21 9.29 -36.11
N ASP A 158 10.52 8.21 -35.81
CA ASP A 158 10.63 6.95 -36.53
C ASP A 158 10.12 7.09 -37.98
N MET A 159 9.01 7.79 -38.19
CA MET A 159 8.50 8.10 -39.53
C MET A 159 9.50 8.91 -40.34
N ILE A 160 10.12 9.92 -39.78
CA ILE A 160 11.14 10.74 -40.43
C ILE A 160 12.35 9.86 -40.81
N ARG A 161 12.82 8.99 -39.92
CA ARG A 161 13.90 8.03 -40.22
C ARG A 161 13.57 7.11 -41.37
N GLN A 162 12.38 6.52 -41.39
CA GLN A 162 11.92 5.66 -42.43
C GLN A 162 11.86 6.37 -43.77
N LEU A 163 11.37 7.59 -43.82
CA LEU A 163 11.33 8.41 -45.04
C LEU A 163 12.73 8.74 -45.55
N LEU A 164 13.69 9.02 -44.67
CA LEU A 164 15.07 9.28 -45.03
C LEU A 164 15.76 8.01 -45.62
N GLU A 165 15.48 6.84 -45.03
CA GLU A 165 16.00 5.56 -45.54
C GLU A 165 15.45 5.22 -46.92
N ILE A 166 14.16 5.46 -47.14
CA ILE A 166 13.53 5.27 -48.47
C ILE A 166 14.15 6.24 -49.48
N GLY A 167 14.38 7.49 -49.14
CA GLY A 167 15.03 8.48 -49.99
C GLY A 167 16.46 8.08 -50.39
N ARG A 168 17.22 7.47 -49.49
CA ARG A 168 18.57 6.96 -49.74
C ARG A 168 18.58 5.75 -50.65
N ALA A 169 17.57 4.89 -50.55
CA ALA A 169 17.45 3.69 -51.39
C ALA A 169 17.10 3.99 -52.83
N HIS A 170 16.56 5.17 -53.16
CA HIS A 170 16.19 5.60 -54.50
C HIS A 170 17.26 6.47 -55.19
N VAL A 171 18.36 6.72 -54.55
CA VAL A 171 19.51 7.43 -55.11
C VAL A 171 20.58 6.41 -55.49
#